data_2702eec9f9685934d013171a00f891cf
#
_entry.id   2702eec9f9685934d013171a00f891cf
#
_cell.length_a   1.000
_cell.length_b   1.000
_cell.length_c   1.000
_cell.angle_alpha   90.00
_cell.angle_beta   90.00
_cell.angle_gamma   90.00
#
_symmetry.space_group_name_H-M   'P 1'
#
loop_
_entity.id
_entity.type
_entity.pdbx_description
1 polymer ?
#
loop_
_entity_poly.entity_id
_entity_poly.type
_entity_poly.pdbx_seq_one_letter_code
_entity_poly.pdbx_strand_id
1 'polypeptide(L)'
;MDVAGSIALVKVVQAVLLVVAALGLTAYKWPDNAVVTDDAVYDYIVVGAGSAGSIVANRLTENPNVHVLLVEAGGDPPIETAIPAMFAFLPKSTIDWNFVSENDGYSAQYHRNGYLNLPSGKVLGGSSSIHHYYYIRGHANDYESWANATGEDSWSWNNLLPYFKKSENLVDEEILNSSTGQYHGTNGYTVITRELREMPLKYLEAFREAGSKVVDDINTGNTLGYTRPMVLINLPPFL
;
A
#
# COMPACT_ATOMS: atom_id res chain seq x y z
N MET A 1 1.43 -44.64 -8.16
CA MET A 1 1.69 -44.41 -6.71
C MET A 1 0.48 -44.93 -5.96
N ASP A 2 0.71 -45.69 -4.92
CA ASP A 2 -0.39 -46.12 -4.06
C ASP A 2 -0.84 -44.94 -3.15
N VAL A 3 -1.99 -45.08 -2.50
CA VAL A 3 -2.56 -44.02 -1.65
C VAL A 3 -1.59 -43.61 -0.52
N ALA A 4 -0.85 -44.57 0.03
CA ALA A 4 0.12 -44.33 1.10
C ALA A 4 1.30 -43.48 0.59
N GLY A 5 1.82 -43.77 -0.60
CA GLY A 5 2.87 -42.99 -1.25
C GLY A 5 2.42 -41.54 -1.59
N SER A 6 1.16 -41.40 -2.01
CA SER A 6 0.60 -40.06 -2.28
C SER A 6 0.48 -39.22 -0.99
N ILE A 7 0.03 -39.81 0.12
CA ILE A 7 -0.07 -39.13 1.42
C ILE A 7 1.32 -38.76 1.94
N ALA A 8 2.31 -39.66 1.80
CA ALA A 8 3.69 -39.37 2.20
C ALA A 8 4.28 -38.20 1.41
N LEU A 9 4.05 -38.16 0.10
CA LEU A 9 4.51 -37.04 -0.74
C LEU A 9 3.87 -35.73 -0.33
N VAL A 10 2.56 -35.71 -0.08
CA VAL A 10 1.85 -34.51 0.38
C VAL A 10 2.44 -33.98 1.70
N LYS A 11 2.71 -34.85 2.67
CA LYS A 11 3.34 -34.48 3.94
C LYS A 11 4.75 -33.91 3.77
N VAL A 12 5.54 -34.50 2.87
CA VAL A 12 6.88 -33.98 2.56
C VAL A 12 6.81 -32.59 1.93
N VAL A 13 5.90 -32.40 0.95
CA VAL A 13 5.70 -31.09 0.31
C VAL A 13 5.24 -30.05 1.34
N GLN A 14 4.29 -30.41 2.21
CA GLN A 14 3.86 -29.50 3.28
C GLN A 14 5.00 -29.15 4.24
N ALA A 15 5.83 -30.10 4.65
CA ALA A 15 6.98 -29.83 5.50
C ALA A 15 8.02 -28.93 4.84
N VAL A 16 8.29 -29.14 3.54
CA VAL A 16 9.21 -28.31 2.77
C VAL A 16 8.65 -26.88 2.65
N LEU A 17 7.36 -26.72 2.35
CA LEU A 17 6.70 -25.42 2.27
C LEU A 17 6.74 -24.68 3.61
N LEU A 18 6.53 -25.38 4.73
CA LEU A 18 6.65 -24.79 6.08
C LEU A 18 8.07 -24.35 6.37
N VAL A 19 9.08 -25.14 5.99
CA VAL A 19 10.50 -24.76 6.18
C VAL A 19 10.87 -23.57 5.30
N VAL A 20 10.46 -23.56 4.03
CA VAL A 20 10.72 -22.43 3.12
C VAL A 20 10.02 -21.17 3.62
N ALA A 21 8.77 -21.30 4.08
CA ALA A 21 8.05 -20.18 4.70
C ALA A 21 8.77 -19.69 5.97
N ALA A 22 9.17 -20.59 6.87
CA ALA A 22 9.91 -20.23 8.09
C ALA A 22 11.26 -19.56 7.78
N LEU A 23 12.01 -20.04 6.78
CA LEU A 23 13.27 -19.42 6.34
C LEU A 23 13.03 -18.05 5.69
N GLY A 24 11.97 -17.89 4.89
CA GLY A 24 11.54 -16.60 4.35
C GLY A 24 11.16 -15.62 5.45
N LEU A 25 10.49 -16.09 6.50
CA LEU A 25 10.09 -15.32 7.67
C LEU A 25 11.26 -14.87 8.55
N THR A 26 12.29 -15.70 8.72
CA THR A 26 13.49 -15.33 9.49
C THR A 26 14.39 -14.34 8.75
N ALA A 27 14.22 -14.19 7.43
CA ALA A 27 14.90 -13.16 6.64
C ALA A 27 14.27 -11.77 6.79
N TYR A 28 13.03 -11.70 7.29
CA TYR A 28 12.30 -10.46 7.49
C TYR A 28 12.57 -9.96 8.91
N LYS A 29 13.59 -9.11 9.06
CA LYS A 29 13.90 -8.47 10.32
C LYS A 29 13.31 -7.08 10.37
N TRP A 30 12.43 -6.87 11.32
CA TRP A 30 12.00 -5.53 11.71
C TRP A 30 13.14 -4.83 12.45
N PRO A 31 13.22 -3.49 12.39
CA PRO A 31 14.20 -2.77 13.18
C PRO A 31 13.98 -3.03 14.68
N ASP A 32 15.09 -3.23 15.41
CA ASP A 32 15.03 -3.37 16.85
C ASP A 32 14.49 -2.09 17.50
N ASN A 33 13.72 -2.24 18.59
CA ASN A 33 13.24 -1.10 19.35
C ASN A 33 14.43 -0.34 19.96
N ALA A 34 14.42 0.97 19.80
CA ALA A 34 15.43 1.82 20.42
C ALA A 34 15.25 1.86 21.95
N VAL A 35 16.35 1.78 22.68
CA VAL A 35 16.36 2.08 24.11
C VAL A 35 16.58 3.58 24.27
N VAL A 36 15.51 4.31 24.61
CA VAL A 36 15.57 5.74 24.86
C VAL A 36 15.92 5.98 26.31
N THR A 37 16.98 6.75 26.55
CA THR A 37 17.38 7.19 27.91
C THR A 37 16.88 8.61 28.15
N ASP A 38 16.78 9.02 29.43
CA ASP A 38 16.26 10.34 29.80
C ASP A 38 17.10 11.50 29.25
N ASP A 39 18.39 11.25 28.94
CA ASP A 39 19.32 12.25 28.40
C ASP A 39 19.42 12.18 26.85
N ALA A 40 18.65 11.34 26.18
CA ALA A 40 18.71 11.17 24.74
C ALA A 40 18.20 12.44 24.02
N VAL A 41 18.98 12.94 23.05
CA VAL A 41 18.63 14.11 22.23
C VAL A 41 18.49 13.67 20.78
N TYR A 42 17.41 14.10 20.17
CA TYR A 42 17.11 13.86 18.76
C TYR A 42 16.85 15.20 18.07
N ASP A 43 17.23 15.29 16.79
CA ASP A 43 16.95 16.49 15.98
C ASP A 43 15.47 16.56 15.64
N TYR A 44 14.82 15.39 15.43
CA TYR A 44 13.39 15.29 15.11
C TYR A 44 12.75 14.10 15.83
N ILE A 45 11.48 14.28 16.19
CA ILE A 45 10.61 13.22 16.68
C ILE A 45 9.44 13.07 15.71
N VAL A 46 9.34 11.90 15.08
CA VAL A 46 8.23 11.56 14.17
C VAL A 46 7.27 10.65 14.92
N VAL A 47 6.04 11.08 15.11
CA VAL A 47 5.00 10.33 15.83
C VAL A 47 4.12 9.61 14.84
N GLY A 48 4.15 8.28 14.86
CA GLY A 48 3.46 7.36 13.97
C GLY A 48 4.34 6.89 12.82
N ALA A 49 4.63 5.58 12.79
CA ALA A 49 5.38 4.91 11.73
C ALA A 49 4.45 4.37 10.62
N GLY A 50 3.41 5.12 10.28
CA GLY A 50 2.54 4.85 9.15
C GLY A 50 3.14 5.29 7.82
N SER A 51 2.33 5.28 6.74
CA SER A 51 2.76 5.59 5.37
C SER A 51 3.49 6.94 5.26
N ALA A 52 2.98 7.99 5.91
CA ALA A 52 3.60 9.31 5.86
C ALA A 52 4.81 9.44 6.79
N GLY A 53 4.67 9.00 8.06
CA GLY A 53 5.74 9.15 9.06
C GLY A 53 6.99 8.35 8.70
N SER A 54 6.85 7.15 8.15
CA SER A 54 7.99 6.35 7.67
C SER A 54 8.74 7.05 6.53
N ILE A 55 8.03 7.73 5.61
CA ILE A 55 8.66 8.51 4.55
C ILE A 55 9.40 9.71 5.14
N VAL A 56 8.78 10.46 6.06
CA VAL A 56 9.40 11.62 6.71
C VAL A 56 10.66 11.21 7.45
N ALA A 57 10.59 10.16 8.27
CA ALA A 57 11.76 9.66 9.01
C ALA A 57 12.88 9.22 8.07
N ASN A 58 12.55 8.45 7.02
CA ASN A 58 13.52 8.00 6.03
C ASN A 58 14.20 9.18 5.32
N ARG A 59 13.43 10.18 4.89
CA ARG A 59 13.99 11.34 4.16
C ARG A 59 14.85 12.25 5.06
N LEU A 60 14.47 12.42 6.31
CA LEU A 60 15.29 13.19 7.26
C LEU A 60 16.64 12.50 7.54
N THR A 61 16.66 11.18 7.64
CA THR A 61 17.86 10.37 7.89
C THR A 61 18.73 10.14 6.65
N GLU A 62 18.36 10.63 5.46
CA GLU A 62 19.29 10.72 4.32
C GLU A 62 20.51 11.59 4.64
N ASN A 63 20.36 12.56 5.55
CA ASN A 63 21.49 13.28 6.13
C ASN A 63 22.04 12.48 7.33
N PRO A 64 23.27 11.93 7.26
CA PRO A 64 23.84 11.09 8.30
C PRO A 64 24.08 11.80 9.63
N ASN A 65 24.02 13.14 9.66
CA ASN A 65 24.14 13.96 10.87
C ASN A 65 22.81 14.23 11.56
N VAL A 66 21.69 13.73 11.03
CA VAL A 66 20.34 13.92 11.58
C VAL A 66 19.90 12.65 12.32
N HIS A 67 19.55 12.82 13.59
CA HIS A 67 19.03 11.76 14.45
C HIS A 67 17.51 11.93 14.59
N VAL A 68 16.77 10.90 14.17
CA VAL A 68 15.31 10.90 14.21
C VAL A 68 14.84 9.81 15.17
N LEU A 69 13.97 10.18 16.11
CA LEU A 69 13.20 9.23 16.90
C LEU A 69 11.86 8.99 16.20
N LEU A 70 11.62 7.77 15.72
CA LEU A 70 10.34 7.34 15.19
C LEU A 70 9.57 6.60 16.27
N VAL A 71 8.40 7.12 16.64
CA VAL A 71 7.55 6.55 17.70
C VAL A 71 6.31 5.93 17.08
N GLU A 72 6.03 4.65 17.39
CA GLU A 72 4.86 3.93 16.91
C GLU A 72 4.08 3.32 18.08
N ALA A 73 2.74 3.41 18.01
CA ALA A 73 1.87 2.88 19.06
C ALA A 73 1.63 1.37 18.95
N GLY A 74 1.77 0.82 17.74
CA GLY A 74 1.67 -0.61 17.46
C GLY A 74 2.99 -1.34 17.60
N GLY A 75 2.94 -2.65 17.48
CA GLY A 75 4.12 -3.51 17.44
C GLY A 75 4.55 -3.84 16.01
N ASP A 76 5.37 -4.88 15.88
CA ASP A 76 5.81 -5.39 14.59
C ASP A 76 4.65 -5.99 13.80
N PRO A 77 4.64 -5.83 12.47
CA PRO A 77 3.60 -6.42 11.62
C PRO A 77 3.67 -7.95 11.67
N PRO A 78 2.53 -8.62 11.91
CA PRO A 78 2.46 -10.07 11.82
C PRO A 78 2.61 -10.51 10.36
N ILE A 79 2.93 -11.81 10.16
CA ILE A 79 3.21 -12.37 8.83
C ILE A 79 2.05 -12.17 7.84
N GLU A 80 0.84 -12.15 8.33
CA GLU A 80 -0.38 -11.98 7.52
C GLU A 80 -0.35 -10.66 6.74
N THR A 81 0.34 -9.64 7.24
CA THR A 81 0.49 -8.35 6.53
C THR A 81 1.37 -8.47 5.27
N ALA A 82 2.24 -9.46 5.20
CA ALA A 82 3.12 -9.72 4.06
C ALA A 82 2.48 -10.63 3.00
N ILE A 83 1.31 -11.21 3.29
CA ILE A 83 0.61 -12.14 2.40
C ILE A 83 -0.57 -11.42 1.75
N PRO A 84 -0.50 -11.06 0.44
CA PRO A 84 -1.54 -10.27 -0.20
C PRO A 84 -2.95 -10.87 -0.08
N ALA A 85 -3.08 -12.19 -0.11
CA ALA A 85 -4.38 -12.87 0.03
C ALA A 85 -5.04 -12.70 1.41
N MET A 86 -4.28 -12.25 2.42
CA MET A 86 -4.77 -12.09 3.81
C MET A 86 -5.36 -10.70 4.08
N PHE A 87 -5.26 -9.75 3.15
CA PHE A 87 -5.66 -8.35 3.37
C PHE A 87 -7.07 -8.19 3.94
N ALA A 88 -8.01 -9.05 3.54
CA ALA A 88 -9.41 -8.98 3.98
C ALA A 88 -9.62 -9.34 5.46
N PHE A 89 -8.63 -9.99 6.09
CA PHE A 89 -8.68 -10.43 7.49
C PHE A 89 -7.95 -9.48 8.45
N LEU A 90 -7.24 -8.48 7.93
CA LEU A 90 -6.45 -7.54 8.73
C LEU A 90 -7.30 -6.45 9.41
N PRO A 91 -8.32 -5.85 8.74
CA PRO A 91 -9.24 -4.94 9.42
C PRO A 91 -9.98 -5.63 10.57
N LYS A 92 -10.20 -4.90 11.66
CA LYS A 92 -10.81 -5.38 12.90
C LYS A 92 -10.00 -6.44 13.67
N SER A 93 -8.74 -6.63 13.30
CA SER A 93 -7.79 -7.46 14.06
C SER A 93 -7.11 -6.65 15.17
N THR A 94 -6.18 -7.27 15.89
CA THR A 94 -5.40 -6.63 16.99
C THR A 94 -4.48 -5.52 16.50
N ILE A 95 -4.17 -5.46 15.20
CA ILE A 95 -3.35 -4.43 14.57
C ILE A 95 -4.17 -3.31 13.91
N ASP A 96 -5.45 -3.21 14.24
CA ASP A 96 -6.36 -2.15 13.80
C ASP A 96 -6.84 -1.36 15.05
N TRP A 97 -6.88 -0.02 14.96
CA TRP A 97 -7.47 0.82 16.00
C TRP A 97 -8.98 0.59 16.15
N ASN A 98 -9.63 -0.01 15.17
CA ASN A 98 -11.06 -0.29 15.14
C ASN A 98 -11.95 0.95 15.33
N PHE A 99 -11.55 2.08 14.76
CA PHE A 99 -12.35 3.29 14.81
C PHE A 99 -13.69 3.09 14.11
N VAL A 100 -14.70 3.75 14.67
CA VAL A 100 -16.06 3.75 14.15
C VAL A 100 -16.54 5.21 14.16
N SER A 101 -17.18 5.66 13.06
CA SER A 101 -17.76 6.99 13.03
C SER A 101 -18.98 7.09 13.97
N GLU A 102 -19.27 8.28 14.46
CA GLU A 102 -20.55 8.55 15.11
C GLU A 102 -21.68 8.66 14.08
N ASN A 103 -22.91 8.40 14.50
CA ASN A 103 -24.09 8.67 13.70
C ASN A 103 -24.44 10.15 13.82
N ASP A 104 -24.16 10.92 12.79
CA ASP A 104 -24.46 12.36 12.70
C ASP A 104 -25.89 12.69 12.22
N GLY A 105 -26.69 11.65 11.93
CA GLY A 105 -28.02 11.77 11.37
C GLY A 105 -28.09 12.10 9.88
N TYR A 106 -26.96 12.27 9.21
CA TYR A 106 -26.86 12.66 7.78
C TYR A 106 -26.03 11.67 6.97
N SER A 107 -24.82 11.39 7.41
CA SER A 107 -23.86 10.49 6.73
C SER A 107 -24.20 9.03 7.02
N ALA A 108 -23.82 8.15 6.10
CA ALA A 108 -23.86 6.70 6.28
C ALA A 108 -25.23 6.11 6.67
N GLN A 109 -26.34 6.81 6.39
CA GLN A 109 -27.68 6.39 6.84
C GLN A 109 -28.17 5.08 6.18
N TYR A 110 -27.53 4.64 5.10
CA TYR A 110 -27.75 3.32 4.48
C TYR A 110 -27.05 2.18 5.23
N HIS A 111 -26.08 2.49 6.09
CA HIS A 111 -25.41 1.51 6.92
C HIS A 111 -26.22 1.23 8.18
N ARG A 112 -26.11 -0.01 8.68
CA ARG A 112 -26.78 -0.39 9.93
C ARG A 112 -26.30 0.52 11.06
N ASN A 113 -27.23 1.16 11.75
CA ASN A 113 -27.01 2.12 12.82
C ASN A 113 -26.38 3.46 12.39
N GLY A 114 -26.26 3.76 11.09
CA GLY A 114 -25.76 5.03 10.59
C GLY A 114 -24.29 5.31 10.87
N TYR A 115 -23.46 4.28 10.99
CA TYR A 115 -22.03 4.46 11.20
C TYR A 115 -21.18 3.67 10.19
N LEU A 116 -19.93 4.12 9.99
CA LEU A 116 -18.90 3.49 9.17
C LEU A 116 -17.79 2.93 10.05
N ASN A 117 -17.29 1.75 9.70
CA ASN A 117 -16.02 1.29 10.22
C ASN A 117 -14.89 2.05 9.50
N LEU A 118 -13.93 2.56 10.28
CA LEU A 118 -12.79 3.32 9.80
C LEU A 118 -11.49 2.58 10.15
N PRO A 119 -11.13 1.54 9.40
CA PRO A 119 -9.91 0.79 9.66
C PRO A 119 -8.68 1.70 9.63
N SER A 120 -7.86 1.62 10.67
CA SER A 120 -6.64 2.39 10.79
C SER A 120 -5.59 1.53 11.47
N GLY A 121 -4.44 1.32 10.81
CA GLY A 121 -3.42 0.41 11.34
C GLY A 121 -2.81 0.91 12.64
N LYS A 122 -2.69 -0.01 13.61
CA LYS A 122 -1.96 0.14 14.87
C LYS A 122 -0.80 -0.84 14.86
N VAL A 123 0.20 -0.54 14.06
CA VAL A 123 1.30 -1.45 13.72
C VAL A 123 2.38 -0.66 13.01
N LEU A 124 3.63 -1.09 13.07
CA LEU A 124 4.71 -0.53 12.25
C LEU A 124 4.31 -0.63 10.76
N GLY A 125 4.37 0.50 10.05
CA GLY A 125 3.78 0.65 8.71
C GLY A 125 2.37 1.25 8.70
N GLY A 126 1.68 1.28 9.85
CA GLY A 126 0.35 1.88 10.00
C GLY A 126 -0.69 1.28 9.05
N SER A 127 -1.50 2.12 8.45
CA SER A 127 -2.58 1.68 7.54
C SER A 127 -2.07 1.05 6.24
N SER A 128 -0.80 1.29 5.85
CA SER A 128 -0.21 0.57 4.70
C SER A 128 0.06 -0.92 4.99
N SER A 129 0.05 -1.34 6.26
CA SER A 129 0.14 -2.75 6.63
C SER A 129 -1.20 -3.50 6.61
N ILE A 130 -2.34 -2.79 6.52
CA ILE A 130 -3.69 -3.38 6.54
C ILE A 130 -4.58 -2.97 5.36
N HIS A 131 -4.05 -2.21 4.39
CA HIS A 131 -4.79 -1.73 3.23
C HIS A 131 -4.95 -2.82 2.15
N HIS A 132 -5.63 -2.48 1.05
CA HIS A 132 -5.93 -3.39 -0.05
C HIS A 132 -4.90 -3.36 -1.19
N TYR A 133 -3.71 -2.81 -0.96
CA TYR A 133 -2.59 -2.69 -1.91
C TYR A 133 -2.85 -1.83 -3.15
N TYR A 134 -4.02 -1.25 -3.35
CA TYR A 134 -4.29 -0.42 -4.52
C TYR A 134 -3.42 0.84 -4.55
N TYR A 135 -2.87 1.13 -5.72
CA TYR A 135 -2.15 2.36 -6.01
C TYR A 135 -2.95 3.24 -6.94
N ILE A 136 -3.52 4.30 -6.40
CA ILE A 136 -4.34 5.28 -7.11
C ILE A 136 -3.95 6.66 -6.61
N ARG A 137 -3.54 7.55 -7.56
CA ARG A 137 -3.11 8.90 -7.22
C ARG A 137 -4.26 9.89 -7.06
N GLY A 138 -5.44 9.58 -7.61
CA GLY A 138 -6.56 10.50 -7.70
C GLY A 138 -6.56 11.32 -9.00
N HIS A 139 -7.46 12.28 -9.10
CA HIS A 139 -7.63 13.14 -10.27
C HIS A 139 -6.95 14.49 -10.06
N ALA A 140 -6.45 15.11 -11.13
CA ALA A 140 -5.78 16.42 -11.05
C ALA A 140 -6.65 17.48 -10.37
N ASN A 141 -7.96 17.45 -10.61
CA ASN A 141 -8.89 18.41 -9.99
C ASN A 141 -8.93 18.32 -8.46
N ASP A 142 -8.61 17.18 -7.85
CA ASP A 142 -8.54 17.05 -6.40
C ASP A 142 -7.41 17.95 -5.86
N TYR A 143 -6.26 17.93 -6.53
CA TYR A 143 -5.08 18.73 -6.18
C TYR A 143 -5.26 20.21 -6.51
N GLU A 144 -5.88 20.53 -7.67
CA GLU A 144 -6.23 21.92 -8.01
C GLU A 144 -7.19 22.51 -6.97
N SER A 145 -8.11 21.72 -6.43
CA SER A 145 -9.00 22.15 -5.35
C SER A 145 -8.20 22.48 -4.07
N TRP A 146 -7.15 21.74 -3.75
CA TRP A 146 -6.28 22.02 -2.62
C TRP A 146 -5.43 23.27 -2.86
N ALA A 147 -4.85 23.42 -4.04
CA ALA A 147 -4.11 24.61 -4.42
C ALA A 147 -4.97 25.88 -4.28
N ASN A 148 -6.20 25.82 -4.78
CA ASN A 148 -7.16 26.92 -4.67
C ASN A 148 -7.57 27.21 -3.21
N ALA A 149 -7.82 26.17 -2.40
CA ALA A 149 -8.23 26.33 -1.01
C ALA A 149 -7.13 26.90 -0.11
N THR A 150 -5.86 26.58 -0.40
CA THR A 150 -4.70 27.05 0.36
C THR A 150 -4.11 28.35 -0.20
N GLY A 151 -4.40 28.69 -1.46
CA GLY A 151 -3.73 29.75 -2.19
C GLY A 151 -2.28 29.42 -2.58
N GLU A 152 -1.88 28.14 -2.50
CA GLU A 152 -0.53 27.64 -2.72
C GLU A 152 -0.48 26.72 -3.94
N ASP A 153 0.12 27.19 -5.04
CA ASP A 153 0.26 26.42 -6.29
C ASP A 153 1.13 25.15 -6.14
N SER A 154 1.94 25.10 -5.09
CA SER A 154 2.72 23.91 -4.73
C SER A 154 1.86 22.62 -4.55
N TRP A 155 0.57 22.78 -4.28
CA TRP A 155 -0.40 21.69 -4.18
C TRP A 155 -1.03 21.28 -5.52
N SER A 156 -0.78 22.00 -6.61
CA SER A 156 -1.31 21.63 -7.93
C SER A 156 -0.76 20.32 -8.42
N TRP A 157 -1.51 19.63 -9.28
CA TRP A 157 -1.11 18.36 -9.86
C TRP A 157 0.29 18.39 -10.50
N ASN A 158 0.56 19.43 -11.28
CA ASN A 158 1.84 19.56 -11.99
C ASN A 158 3.03 19.67 -11.03
N ASN A 159 2.84 20.34 -9.90
CA ASN A 159 3.89 20.50 -8.88
C ASN A 159 4.03 19.24 -8.00
N LEU A 160 2.97 18.45 -7.83
CA LEU A 160 3.02 17.20 -7.05
C LEU A 160 3.46 15.98 -7.87
N LEU A 161 3.24 15.96 -9.18
CA LEU A 161 3.63 14.84 -10.04
C LEU A 161 5.08 14.41 -9.90
N PRO A 162 6.09 15.32 -9.82
CA PRO A 162 7.48 14.93 -9.60
C PRO A 162 7.70 14.13 -8.30
N TYR A 163 6.95 14.43 -7.25
CA TYR A 163 7.05 13.72 -5.97
C TYR A 163 6.40 12.34 -6.03
N PHE A 164 5.28 12.18 -6.76
CA PHE A 164 4.73 10.85 -7.06
C PHE A 164 5.76 10.00 -7.81
N LYS A 165 6.36 10.54 -8.86
CA LYS A 165 7.40 9.85 -9.64
C LYS A 165 8.65 9.55 -8.80
N LYS A 166 9.04 10.42 -7.87
CA LYS A 166 10.19 10.22 -6.98
C LYS A 166 10.00 9.04 -6.05
N SER A 167 8.78 8.78 -5.57
CA SER A 167 8.48 7.67 -4.66
C SER A 167 8.28 6.33 -5.38
N GLU A 168 7.95 6.35 -6.66
CA GLU A 168 7.47 5.23 -7.45
C GLU A 168 8.59 4.48 -8.16
N ASN A 169 8.46 3.16 -8.18
CA ASN A 169 9.19 2.26 -9.06
C ASN A 169 8.19 1.36 -9.78
N LEU A 170 7.62 1.89 -10.88
CA LEU A 170 6.72 1.11 -11.72
C LEU A 170 7.53 0.10 -12.52
N VAL A 171 7.12 -1.18 -12.47
CA VAL A 171 7.77 -2.28 -13.18
C VAL A 171 6.93 -2.86 -14.32
N ASP A 172 5.77 -2.25 -14.62
CA ASP A 172 4.92 -2.63 -15.76
C ASP A 172 5.45 -2.02 -17.06
N GLU A 173 6.11 -2.84 -17.88
CA GLU A 173 6.72 -2.40 -19.14
C GLU A 173 5.68 -1.93 -20.16
N GLU A 174 4.46 -2.48 -20.16
CA GLU A 174 3.41 -2.07 -21.09
C GLU A 174 3.00 -0.61 -20.85
N ILE A 175 2.84 -0.21 -19.60
CA ILE A 175 2.56 1.19 -19.24
C ILE A 175 3.79 2.07 -19.51
N LEU A 176 4.98 1.63 -19.09
CA LEU A 176 6.21 2.42 -19.28
C LEU A 176 6.50 2.72 -20.74
N ASN A 177 6.20 1.80 -21.65
CA ASN A 177 6.38 1.97 -23.08
C ASN A 177 5.19 2.65 -23.78
N SER A 178 4.11 2.97 -23.06
CA SER A 178 2.94 3.67 -23.59
C SER A 178 3.10 5.19 -23.52
N SER A 179 2.13 5.91 -24.08
CA SER A 179 2.06 7.37 -23.95
C SER A 179 1.87 7.87 -22.50
N THR A 180 1.42 6.99 -21.60
CA THR A 180 1.24 7.32 -20.17
C THR A 180 2.49 7.07 -19.34
N GLY A 181 3.51 6.38 -19.85
CA GLY A 181 4.76 6.11 -19.15
C GLY A 181 5.47 7.36 -18.62
N GLN A 182 5.29 8.50 -19.27
CA GLN A 182 5.84 9.78 -18.83
C GLN A 182 5.34 10.26 -17.46
N TYR A 183 4.18 9.77 -17.02
CA TYR A 183 3.60 10.11 -15.70
C TYR A 183 4.18 9.26 -14.57
N HIS A 184 5.00 8.26 -14.88
CA HIS A 184 5.51 7.28 -13.92
C HIS A 184 6.99 7.45 -13.61
N GLY A 185 7.39 6.94 -12.43
CA GLY A 185 8.78 6.84 -11.98
C GLY A 185 9.24 5.38 -11.92
N THR A 186 10.57 5.17 -12.05
CA THR A 186 11.18 3.83 -12.06
C THR A 186 12.31 3.66 -11.05
N ASN A 187 12.59 4.69 -10.23
CA ASN A 187 13.75 4.71 -9.33
C ASN A 187 13.37 4.97 -7.86
N GLY A 188 12.07 4.99 -7.54
CA GLY A 188 11.61 5.18 -6.18
C GLY A 188 11.66 3.88 -5.36
N TYR A 189 11.43 4.01 -4.07
CA TYR A 189 11.45 2.86 -3.15
C TYR A 189 10.17 2.00 -3.24
N THR A 190 9.06 2.56 -3.72
CA THR A 190 7.77 1.88 -3.73
C THR A 190 7.57 1.16 -5.05
N VAL A 191 7.74 -0.16 -5.03
CA VAL A 191 7.49 -1.00 -6.21
C VAL A 191 5.99 -1.07 -6.49
N ILE A 192 5.63 -0.79 -7.75
CA ILE A 192 4.26 -0.81 -8.23
C ILE A 192 4.18 -1.75 -9.42
N THR A 193 3.26 -2.69 -9.33
CA THR A 193 2.92 -3.63 -10.39
C THR A 193 1.47 -3.43 -10.82
N ARG A 194 1.06 -4.11 -11.87
CA ARG A 194 -0.34 -4.17 -12.27
C ARG A 194 -0.90 -5.56 -11.97
N GLU A 195 -2.18 -5.64 -11.63
CA GLU A 195 -2.91 -6.90 -11.45
C GLU A 195 -2.79 -7.76 -12.73
N LEU A 196 -2.26 -8.98 -12.60
CA LEU A 196 -1.95 -9.85 -13.74
C LEU A 196 -2.94 -10.99 -13.94
N ARG A 197 -3.87 -11.23 -13.00
CA ARG A 197 -4.83 -12.33 -13.11
C ARG A 197 -5.79 -12.13 -14.28
N GLU A 198 -6.27 -13.22 -14.86
CA GLU A 198 -7.19 -13.19 -16.01
C GLU A 198 -8.59 -12.68 -15.66
N MET A 199 -9.06 -12.89 -14.44
CA MET A 199 -10.42 -12.55 -14.05
C MET A 199 -10.72 -11.05 -14.20
N PRO A 200 -9.87 -10.12 -13.79
CA PRO A 200 -10.06 -8.69 -14.04
C PRO A 200 -10.20 -8.35 -15.52
N LEU A 201 -9.49 -9.04 -16.42
CA LEU A 201 -9.61 -8.81 -17.86
C LEU A 201 -10.99 -9.14 -18.39
N LYS A 202 -11.62 -10.22 -17.90
CA LYS A 202 -13.00 -10.58 -18.26
C LYS A 202 -14.00 -9.52 -17.82
N TYR A 203 -13.82 -8.93 -16.63
CA TYR A 203 -14.66 -7.83 -16.17
C TYR A 203 -14.45 -6.57 -17.03
N LEU A 204 -13.22 -6.24 -17.41
CA LEU A 204 -12.97 -5.09 -18.28
C LEU A 204 -13.60 -5.28 -19.65
N GLU A 205 -13.61 -6.49 -20.19
CA GLU A 205 -14.28 -6.77 -21.46
C GLU A 205 -15.80 -6.59 -21.33
N ALA A 206 -16.40 -7.11 -20.27
CA ALA A 206 -17.83 -6.90 -20.00
C ALA A 206 -18.19 -5.41 -19.85
N PHE A 207 -17.35 -4.60 -19.19
CA PHE A 207 -17.53 -3.15 -19.11
C PHE A 207 -17.44 -2.49 -20.49
N ARG A 208 -16.48 -2.94 -21.34
CA ARG A 208 -16.34 -2.44 -22.71
C ARG A 208 -17.57 -2.78 -23.55
N GLU A 209 -18.08 -4.00 -23.49
CA GLU A 209 -19.31 -4.43 -24.16
C GLU A 209 -20.53 -3.63 -23.69
N ALA A 210 -20.57 -3.26 -22.41
CA ALA A 210 -21.61 -2.39 -21.86
C ALA A 210 -21.46 -0.90 -22.24
N GLY A 211 -20.49 -0.54 -23.09
CA GLY A 211 -20.25 0.84 -23.52
C GLY A 211 -19.46 1.69 -22.54
N SER A 212 -18.86 1.10 -21.50
CA SER A 212 -18.03 1.83 -20.56
C SER A 212 -16.62 2.09 -21.13
N LYS A 213 -16.03 3.22 -20.73
CA LYS A 213 -14.66 3.54 -21.12
C LYS A 213 -13.67 2.67 -20.34
N VAL A 214 -12.94 1.83 -21.04
CA VAL A 214 -11.81 1.07 -20.49
C VAL A 214 -10.52 1.79 -20.86
N VAL A 215 -9.62 1.92 -19.89
CA VAL A 215 -8.33 2.62 -20.02
C VAL A 215 -7.22 1.77 -19.42
N ASP A 216 -5.99 1.97 -19.88
CA ASP A 216 -4.85 1.21 -19.39
C ASP A 216 -4.28 1.79 -18.09
N ASP A 217 -4.40 3.10 -17.91
CA ASP A 217 -3.81 3.81 -16.80
C ASP A 217 -4.71 4.96 -16.31
N ILE A 218 -5.00 4.97 -15.00
CA ILE A 218 -5.80 6.03 -14.33
C ILE A 218 -4.93 6.99 -13.52
N ASN A 219 -3.61 6.76 -13.44
CA ASN A 219 -2.70 7.55 -12.61
C ASN A 219 -2.08 8.75 -13.34
N THR A 220 -2.66 9.15 -14.47
CA THR A 220 -2.22 10.28 -15.30
C THR A 220 -2.71 11.64 -14.81
N GLY A 221 -3.62 11.65 -13.84
CA GLY A 221 -4.27 12.85 -13.31
C GLY A 221 -5.56 13.27 -14.02
N ASN A 222 -5.76 12.91 -15.30
CA ASN A 222 -6.91 13.36 -16.09
C ASN A 222 -7.71 12.21 -16.72
N THR A 223 -7.43 10.97 -16.32
CA THR A 223 -8.05 9.79 -16.90
C THR A 223 -9.12 9.23 -15.99
N LEU A 224 -10.34 9.11 -16.51
CA LEU A 224 -11.46 8.40 -15.88
C LEU A 224 -11.84 7.19 -16.71
N GLY A 225 -12.04 6.05 -16.08
CA GLY A 225 -12.42 4.81 -16.74
C GLY A 225 -12.24 3.58 -15.88
N TYR A 226 -12.51 2.43 -16.44
CA TYR A 226 -12.25 1.13 -15.84
C TYR A 226 -10.86 0.63 -16.26
N THR A 227 -10.09 0.10 -15.34
CA THR A 227 -8.74 -0.39 -15.62
C THR A 227 -8.39 -1.61 -14.76
N ARG A 228 -7.36 -2.32 -15.14
CA ARG A 228 -6.66 -3.23 -14.21
C ARG A 228 -5.96 -2.38 -13.15
N PRO A 229 -6.22 -2.60 -11.86
CA PRO A 229 -5.61 -1.77 -10.83
C PRO A 229 -4.10 -1.94 -10.78
N MET A 230 -3.40 -0.85 -10.56
CA MET A 230 -2.02 -0.90 -10.08
C MET A 230 -2.00 -1.21 -8.59
N VAL A 231 -1.01 -1.98 -8.16
CA VAL A 231 -0.90 -2.48 -6.78
C VAL A 231 0.51 -2.34 -6.23
N LEU A 232 0.58 -2.10 -4.92
CA LEU A 232 1.80 -2.00 -4.12
C LEU A 232 2.28 -3.41 -3.72
N ILE A 233 2.56 -4.25 -4.70
CA ILE A 233 3.01 -5.61 -4.49
C ILE A 233 4.29 -5.82 -5.30
N ASN A 234 5.36 -6.22 -4.61
CA ASN A 234 6.59 -6.64 -5.26
C ASN A 234 6.47 -8.14 -5.61
N LEU A 235 5.97 -8.43 -6.80
CA LEU A 235 5.89 -9.80 -7.29
C LEU A 235 7.27 -10.22 -7.80
N PRO A 236 7.79 -11.37 -7.37
CA PRO A 236 8.97 -11.93 -8.02
C PRO A 236 8.65 -12.26 -9.49
N PRO A 237 9.62 -12.12 -10.41
CA PRO A 237 9.39 -12.24 -11.85
C PRO A 237 8.96 -13.64 -12.35
N PHE A 238 8.63 -14.57 -11.43
CA PHE A 238 8.35 -15.98 -11.74
C PHE A 238 7.02 -16.50 -11.15
N LEU A 239 6.05 -15.66 -10.85
CA LEU A 239 4.71 -16.09 -10.45
C LEU A 239 3.68 -15.77 -11.53
#